data_b5265fae61ad4e941ae7c37a26566349
#
_entry.id   b5265fae61ad4e941ae7c37a26566349
#
_cell.length_a   1.000
_cell.length_b   1.000
_cell.length_c   1.000
_cell.angle_alpha   90.00
_cell.angle_beta   90.00
_cell.angle_gamma   90.00
#
_symmetry.space_group_name_H-M   'P 1'
#
loop_
_entity.id
_entity.type
_entity.pdbx_description
1 polymer ?
#
loop_
_entity_poly.entity_id
_entity_poly.type
_entity_poly.pdbx_seq_one_letter_code
_entity_poly.pdbx_strand_id
1 'polypeptide(L)'
;MIGRIGIIGDVHSEHLRLKQALGWLEQQSVDAVICTGDIADGQGCIEQCWRALASAQVHTVAGNHDRWLLDDENRHVRNAQFRTGVSAEGLAFLQGLPRVVRLETAGGELRLCHGMADDDMAKVWPGTETTATRRSEVLDKWLSEPHAPTFVVNGHMHFRTLIDFEHSYLINAGTLKGRWAGITVLDIAAREVAGFNLQDGGAVVATQKFSLDDRTDRRIWNSTAAFDGRWRATSMHQPMQQMGNEAVNH
;
A
#
# COMPACT_ATOMS: atom_id res chain seq x y z
N MET A 1 -8.53 16.47 13.26
CA MET A 1 -9.17 15.33 12.56
C MET A 1 -8.37 15.11 11.29
N ILE A 2 -7.97 13.87 10.98
CA ILE A 2 -7.11 13.54 9.84
C ILE A 2 -7.87 13.81 8.53
N GLY A 3 -7.40 14.73 7.72
CA GLY A 3 -8.00 15.14 6.45
C GLY A 3 -7.16 14.79 5.22
N ARG A 4 -5.84 14.60 5.41
CA ARG A 4 -4.92 14.29 4.32
C ARG A 4 -3.88 13.27 4.76
N ILE A 5 -3.75 12.18 4.01
CA ILE A 5 -2.94 11.01 4.40
C ILE A 5 -1.95 10.67 3.29
N GLY A 6 -0.67 10.57 3.67
CA GLY A 6 0.36 9.96 2.84
C GLY A 6 0.35 8.44 3.00
N ILE A 7 0.35 7.70 1.91
CA ILE A 7 0.29 6.23 1.90
C ILE A 7 1.57 5.69 1.27
N ILE A 8 2.32 4.91 2.03
CA ILE A 8 3.52 4.20 1.60
C ILE A 8 3.18 2.71 1.52
N GLY A 9 3.48 2.10 0.39
CA GLY A 9 3.34 0.66 0.19
C GLY A 9 4.51 -0.13 0.76
N ASP A 10 4.63 -1.37 0.29
CA ASP A 10 5.62 -2.33 0.77
C ASP A 10 7.04 -1.82 0.56
N VAL A 11 7.83 -1.77 1.65
CA VAL A 11 9.10 -1.04 1.71
C VAL A 11 10.28 -1.83 1.13
N HIS A 12 10.37 -3.14 1.45
CA HIS A 12 11.42 -4.05 0.98
C HIS A 12 12.83 -3.47 1.08
N SER A 13 13.15 -2.94 2.26
CA SER A 13 14.47 -2.34 2.56
C SER A 13 14.91 -1.18 1.64
N GLU A 14 14.01 -0.62 0.85
CA GLU A 14 14.28 0.51 -0.08
C GLU A 14 14.44 1.84 0.69
N HIS A 15 15.45 1.89 1.56
CA HIS A 15 15.65 3.00 2.49
C HIS A 15 15.85 4.36 1.81
N LEU A 16 16.48 4.40 0.63
CA LEU A 16 16.66 5.66 -0.11
C LEU A 16 15.33 6.19 -0.65
N ARG A 17 14.50 5.31 -1.21
CA ARG A 17 13.16 5.65 -1.70
C ARG A 17 12.21 5.97 -0.55
N LEU A 18 12.33 5.27 0.58
CA LEU A 18 11.58 5.59 1.79
C LEU A 18 11.92 7.00 2.30
N LYS A 19 13.21 7.34 2.36
CA LYS A 19 13.65 8.68 2.73
C LYS A 19 13.13 9.75 1.77
N GLN A 20 13.18 9.48 0.46
CA GLN A 20 12.62 10.36 -0.57
C GLN A 20 11.10 10.55 -0.37
N ALA A 21 10.36 9.45 -0.15
CA ALA A 21 8.92 9.47 0.07
C ALA A 21 8.54 10.30 1.31
N LEU A 22 9.19 10.04 2.44
CA LEU A 22 8.93 10.75 3.69
C LEU A 22 9.25 12.24 3.58
N GLY A 23 10.41 12.58 3.02
CA GLY A 23 10.81 13.99 2.83
C GLY A 23 9.90 14.75 1.86
N TRP A 24 9.34 14.09 0.85
CA TRP A 24 8.36 14.68 -0.03
C TRP A 24 7.00 14.84 0.66
N LEU A 25 6.51 13.80 1.38
CA LEU A 25 5.24 13.84 2.10
C LEU A 25 5.21 14.92 3.18
N GLU A 26 6.33 15.16 3.88
CA GLU A 26 6.48 16.24 4.85
C GLU A 26 6.17 17.61 4.21
N GLN A 27 6.56 17.82 2.94
CA GLN A 27 6.31 19.05 2.19
C GLN A 27 4.87 19.16 1.67
N GLN A 28 4.07 18.07 1.70
CA GLN A 28 2.71 18.04 1.17
C GLN A 28 1.65 18.39 2.22
N SER A 29 2.03 18.76 3.45
CA SER A 29 1.10 19.07 4.53
C SER A 29 0.09 17.93 4.80
N VAL A 30 0.58 16.67 4.82
CA VAL A 30 -0.23 15.54 5.24
C VAL A 30 -0.38 15.52 6.76
N ASP A 31 -1.57 15.16 7.25
CA ASP A 31 -1.85 15.07 8.68
C ASP A 31 -1.29 13.79 9.30
N ALA A 32 -1.17 12.74 8.50
CA ALA A 32 -0.64 11.45 8.90
C ALA A 32 0.03 10.74 7.72
N VAL A 33 1.00 9.88 8.03
CA VAL A 33 1.59 8.94 7.07
C VAL A 33 1.31 7.52 7.56
N ILE A 34 0.88 6.66 6.64
CA ILE A 34 0.64 5.24 6.89
C ILE A 34 1.51 4.37 5.99
N CYS A 35 1.87 3.17 6.45
CA CYS A 35 2.71 2.22 5.72
C CYS A 35 2.17 0.80 5.84
N THR A 36 2.09 0.08 4.72
CA THR A 36 1.55 -1.28 4.66
C THR A 36 2.52 -2.38 5.12
N GLY A 37 3.72 -2.03 5.60
CA GLY A 37 4.71 -3.00 6.09
C GLY A 37 5.61 -3.56 5.00
N ASP A 38 5.92 -4.87 5.11
CA ASP A 38 6.95 -5.52 4.30
C ASP A 38 8.24 -4.70 4.28
N ILE A 39 8.73 -4.34 5.49
CA ILE A 39 9.94 -3.54 5.67
C ILE A 39 11.17 -4.35 5.29
N ALA A 40 11.11 -5.66 5.58
CA ALA A 40 12.17 -6.62 5.34
C ALA A 40 12.26 -7.08 3.86
N ASP A 41 13.35 -7.78 3.58
CA ASP A 41 13.62 -8.52 2.34
C ASP A 41 13.74 -7.64 1.09
N GLY A 42 14.88 -6.99 0.95
CA GLY A 42 15.25 -6.15 -0.17
C GLY A 42 16.74 -5.86 -0.24
N GLN A 43 17.15 -5.09 -1.23
CA GLN A 43 18.58 -4.82 -1.49
C GLN A 43 19.18 -3.72 -0.61
N GLY A 44 18.35 -2.91 0.01
CA GLY A 44 18.79 -1.77 0.80
C GLY A 44 19.08 -2.11 2.27
N CYS A 45 18.85 -1.15 3.15
CA CYS A 45 19.20 -1.23 4.55
C CYS A 45 17.95 -1.19 5.44
N ILE A 46 17.58 -2.32 6.01
CA ILE A 46 16.42 -2.46 6.91
C ILE A 46 16.55 -1.55 8.15
N GLU A 47 17.80 -1.40 8.67
CA GLU A 47 18.08 -0.54 9.82
C GLU A 47 17.71 0.93 9.56
N GLN A 48 17.97 1.41 8.36
CA GLN A 48 17.57 2.77 7.97
C GLN A 48 16.07 2.88 7.73
N CYS A 49 15.42 1.80 7.25
CA CYS A 49 13.98 1.79 7.02
C CYS A 49 13.20 1.91 8.34
N TRP A 50 13.42 1.00 9.28
CA TRP A 50 12.66 1.02 10.53
C TRP A 50 12.92 2.29 11.34
N ARG A 51 14.18 2.81 11.36
CA ARG A 51 14.50 4.07 12.03
C ARG A 51 13.78 5.26 11.40
N ALA A 52 13.70 5.30 10.06
CA ALA A 52 12.99 6.38 9.36
C ALA A 52 11.48 6.34 9.66
N LEU A 53 10.86 5.16 9.64
CA LEU A 53 9.44 4.99 9.97
C LEU A 53 9.15 5.38 11.43
N ALA A 54 9.98 4.93 12.36
CA ALA A 54 9.85 5.25 13.78
C ALA A 54 10.02 6.77 14.04
N SER A 55 11.07 7.38 13.46
CA SER A 55 11.36 8.81 13.65
C SER A 55 10.27 9.71 13.07
N ALA A 56 9.69 9.32 11.94
CA ALA A 56 8.59 10.03 11.30
C ALA A 56 7.21 9.68 11.89
N GLN A 57 7.16 8.85 12.93
CA GLN A 57 5.92 8.39 13.59
C GLN A 57 4.88 7.83 12.60
N VAL A 58 5.34 7.07 11.60
CA VAL A 58 4.48 6.48 10.58
C VAL A 58 3.62 5.37 11.20
N HIS A 59 2.31 5.42 10.99
CA HIS A 59 1.42 4.32 11.36
C HIS A 59 1.69 3.12 10.44
N THR A 60 2.42 2.15 10.94
CA THR A 60 2.92 1.01 10.17
C THR A 60 2.30 -0.29 10.67
N VAL A 61 1.94 -1.18 9.76
CA VAL A 61 1.52 -2.56 10.06
C VAL A 61 2.60 -3.56 9.68
N ALA A 62 2.59 -4.75 10.28
CA ALA A 62 3.49 -5.83 9.92
C ALA A 62 3.05 -6.49 8.61
N GLY A 63 3.99 -6.72 7.68
CA GLY A 63 3.79 -7.52 6.50
C GLY A 63 4.25 -8.98 6.66
N ASN A 64 4.05 -9.80 5.61
CA ASN A 64 4.48 -11.19 5.63
C ASN A 64 6.01 -11.34 5.62
N HIS A 65 6.74 -10.44 4.96
CA HIS A 65 8.20 -10.46 4.97
C HIS A 65 8.77 -10.08 6.34
N ASP A 66 8.10 -9.21 7.11
CA ASP A 66 8.48 -8.86 8.47
C ASP A 66 8.29 -10.07 9.40
N ARG A 67 7.16 -10.77 9.30
CA ARG A 67 6.90 -12.02 10.05
C ARG A 67 7.91 -13.09 9.68
N TRP A 68 8.15 -13.33 8.39
CA TRP A 68 9.11 -14.33 7.93
C TRP A 68 10.53 -14.06 8.46
N LEU A 69 10.94 -12.79 8.53
CA LEU A 69 12.22 -12.42 9.14
C LEU A 69 12.26 -12.79 10.64
N LEU A 70 11.18 -12.47 11.36
CA LEU A 70 11.07 -12.71 12.81
C LEU A 70 11.01 -14.21 13.15
N ASP A 71 10.34 -15.01 12.33
CA ASP A 71 10.11 -16.43 12.54
C ASP A 71 11.19 -17.31 11.85
N ASP A 72 12.16 -16.70 11.15
CA ASP A 72 13.18 -17.35 10.33
C ASP A 72 12.59 -18.25 9.22
N GLU A 73 11.41 -17.87 8.71
CA GLU A 73 10.68 -18.56 7.65
C GLU A 73 11.07 -18.01 6.27
N ASN A 74 10.86 -18.82 5.22
CA ASN A 74 10.98 -18.42 3.80
C ASN A 74 12.28 -17.66 3.44
N ARG A 75 13.39 -17.97 4.11
CA ARG A 75 14.69 -17.27 3.88
C ARG A 75 15.34 -17.58 2.53
N HIS A 76 14.66 -18.37 1.68
CA HIS A 76 15.04 -18.61 0.28
C HIS A 76 14.55 -17.52 -0.71
N VAL A 77 13.71 -16.59 -0.26
CA VAL A 77 13.24 -15.48 -1.12
C VAL A 77 14.43 -14.59 -1.52
N ARG A 78 14.32 -13.98 -2.69
CA ARG A 78 15.40 -13.14 -3.22
C ARG A 78 15.66 -11.94 -2.28
N ASN A 79 16.94 -11.74 -1.95
CA ASN A 79 17.41 -10.71 -1.02
C ASN A 79 16.82 -10.86 0.39
N ALA A 80 16.59 -12.11 0.82
CA ALA A 80 16.18 -12.37 2.20
C ALA A 80 17.20 -11.81 3.18
N GLN A 81 16.71 -11.17 4.22
CA GLN A 81 17.50 -10.73 5.36
C GLN A 81 17.35 -11.73 6.50
N PHE A 82 18.33 -11.77 7.39
CA PHE A 82 18.35 -12.69 8.52
C PHE A 82 18.31 -11.91 9.83
N ARG A 83 17.70 -12.47 10.86
CA ARG A 83 17.62 -11.86 12.20
C ARG A 83 18.98 -11.43 12.74
N THR A 84 20.04 -12.20 12.45
CA THR A 84 21.41 -11.90 12.86
C THR A 84 21.97 -10.62 12.23
N GLY A 85 21.38 -10.12 11.14
CA GLY A 85 21.75 -8.89 10.47
C GLY A 85 20.92 -7.68 10.89
N VAL A 86 19.99 -7.84 11.86
CA VAL A 86 19.11 -6.78 12.35
C VAL A 86 19.40 -6.51 13.82
N SER A 87 19.47 -5.23 14.22
CA SER A 87 19.70 -4.83 15.61
C SER A 87 18.57 -5.31 16.54
N ALA A 88 18.86 -5.41 17.84
CA ALA A 88 17.85 -5.76 18.83
C ALA A 88 16.67 -4.75 18.82
N GLU A 89 16.97 -3.48 18.65
CA GLU A 89 15.97 -2.41 18.53
C GLU A 89 15.13 -2.56 17.26
N GLY A 90 15.75 -2.93 16.13
CA GLY A 90 15.04 -3.21 14.88
C GLY A 90 14.11 -4.40 14.99
N LEU A 91 14.57 -5.49 15.60
CA LEU A 91 13.73 -6.66 15.87
C LEU A 91 12.56 -6.31 16.80
N ALA A 92 12.81 -5.52 17.85
CA ALA A 92 11.76 -5.07 18.77
C ALA A 92 10.75 -4.18 18.05
N PHE A 93 11.19 -3.28 17.17
CA PHE A 93 10.31 -2.46 16.34
C PHE A 93 9.39 -3.34 15.47
N LEU A 94 9.96 -4.29 14.73
CA LEU A 94 9.17 -5.19 13.85
C LEU A 94 8.19 -6.06 14.66
N GLN A 95 8.60 -6.58 15.81
CA GLN A 95 7.73 -7.35 16.70
C GLN A 95 6.58 -6.53 17.28
N GLY A 96 6.77 -5.23 17.48
CA GLY A 96 5.76 -4.31 17.98
C GLY A 96 4.75 -3.85 16.95
N LEU A 97 4.92 -4.16 15.66
CA LEU A 97 3.99 -3.72 14.63
C LEU A 97 2.64 -4.44 14.73
N PRO A 98 1.52 -3.71 14.71
CA PRO A 98 0.19 -4.30 14.68
C PRO A 98 -0.11 -4.93 13.32
N ARG A 99 -1.09 -5.83 13.26
CA ARG A 99 -1.63 -6.37 12.00
C ARG A 99 -2.62 -5.43 11.33
N VAL A 100 -3.37 -4.69 12.15
CA VAL A 100 -4.39 -3.74 11.69
C VAL A 100 -4.26 -2.45 12.49
N VAL A 101 -4.29 -1.32 11.80
CA VAL A 101 -4.42 0.01 12.39
C VAL A 101 -5.76 0.60 11.98
N ARG A 102 -6.46 1.24 12.92
CA ARG A 102 -7.70 1.99 12.67
C ARG A 102 -7.47 3.46 12.96
N LEU A 103 -7.87 4.30 12.03
CA LEU A 103 -7.74 5.75 12.13
C LEU A 103 -9.09 6.42 11.89
N GLU A 104 -9.47 7.31 12.80
CA GLU A 104 -10.62 8.18 12.58
C GLU A 104 -10.22 9.34 11.69
N THR A 105 -10.89 9.47 10.54
CA THR A 105 -10.61 10.51 9.56
C THR A 105 -11.80 11.46 9.39
N ALA A 106 -11.59 12.57 8.68
CA ALA A 106 -12.67 13.49 8.34
C ALA A 106 -13.75 12.87 7.42
N GLY A 107 -13.43 11.74 6.77
CA GLY A 107 -14.34 11.02 5.86
C GLY A 107 -14.89 9.70 6.42
N GLY A 108 -14.61 9.37 7.67
CA GLY A 108 -14.97 8.11 8.32
C GLY A 108 -13.76 7.26 8.69
N GLU A 109 -13.99 6.02 9.14
CA GLU A 109 -12.92 5.11 9.57
C GLU A 109 -12.04 4.68 8.40
N LEU A 110 -10.72 4.71 8.59
CA LEU A 110 -9.73 4.06 7.74
C LEU A 110 -9.16 2.85 8.46
N ARG A 111 -9.16 1.70 7.79
CA ARG A 111 -8.46 0.48 8.23
C ARG A 111 -7.25 0.22 7.35
N LEU A 112 -6.08 0.13 8.00
CA LEU A 112 -4.81 -0.21 7.37
C LEU A 112 -4.44 -1.65 7.74
N CYS A 113 -4.08 -2.48 6.77
CA CYS A 113 -3.52 -3.82 6.97
C CYS A 113 -2.50 -4.13 5.88
N HIS A 114 -1.75 -5.24 5.99
CA HIS A 114 -0.84 -5.65 4.91
C HIS A 114 -1.57 -6.44 3.82
N GLY A 115 -2.07 -7.62 4.12
CA GLY A 115 -2.94 -8.41 3.24
C GLY A 115 -4.41 -8.01 3.43
N MET A 116 -5.13 -8.78 4.26
CA MET A 116 -6.48 -8.41 4.67
C MET A 116 -6.73 -8.82 6.12
N ALA A 117 -6.98 -7.85 6.98
CA ALA A 117 -7.04 -8.01 8.43
C ALA A 117 -5.78 -8.71 8.97
N ASP A 118 -5.93 -9.83 9.68
CA ASP A 118 -4.81 -10.57 10.28
C ASP A 118 -4.10 -11.53 9.30
N ASP A 119 -4.67 -11.76 8.12
CA ASP A 119 -4.05 -12.57 7.07
C ASP A 119 -3.14 -11.71 6.18
N ASP A 120 -1.84 -11.73 6.48
CA ASP A 120 -0.83 -10.98 5.74
C ASP A 120 -0.52 -11.52 4.33
N MET A 121 -1.07 -12.70 3.97
CA MET A 121 -0.93 -13.29 2.64
C MET A 121 -2.17 -13.08 1.76
N ALA A 122 -3.26 -12.59 2.33
CA ALA A 122 -4.50 -12.39 1.61
C ALA A 122 -4.35 -11.33 0.51
N LYS A 123 -4.93 -11.63 -0.65
CA LYS A 123 -4.95 -10.75 -1.82
C LYS A 123 -6.38 -10.40 -2.17
N VAL A 124 -6.61 -9.13 -2.49
CA VAL A 124 -7.93 -8.67 -2.99
C VAL A 124 -7.74 -8.07 -4.37
N TRP A 125 -8.37 -8.68 -5.37
CA TRP A 125 -8.20 -8.28 -6.76
C TRP A 125 -9.42 -8.64 -7.62
N PRO A 126 -10.06 -7.68 -8.32
CA PRO A 126 -11.24 -7.97 -9.12
C PRO A 126 -10.98 -8.86 -10.34
N GLY A 127 -9.71 -9.03 -10.71
CA GLY A 127 -9.32 -9.75 -11.92
C GLY A 127 -9.44 -8.89 -13.18
N THR A 128 -8.61 -9.19 -14.15
CA THR A 128 -8.61 -8.60 -15.49
C THR A 128 -8.62 -9.73 -16.52
N GLU A 129 -8.62 -9.42 -17.81
CA GLU A 129 -8.49 -10.43 -18.87
C GLU A 129 -7.26 -11.33 -18.72
N THR A 130 -6.19 -10.81 -18.08
CA THR A 130 -4.90 -11.50 -17.91
C THR A 130 -4.61 -11.93 -16.48
N THR A 131 -5.45 -11.56 -15.51
CA THR A 131 -5.22 -11.85 -14.09
C THR A 131 -6.46 -12.46 -13.43
N ALA A 132 -6.26 -13.48 -12.59
CA ALA A 132 -7.34 -14.12 -11.85
C ALA A 132 -7.91 -13.22 -10.75
N THR A 133 -9.19 -13.41 -10.44
CA THR A 133 -9.85 -12.77 -9.29
C THR A 133 -9.28 -13.29 -7.97
N ARG A 134 -9.22 -12.40 -6.99
CA ARG A 134 -8.90 -12.72 -5.58
C ARG A 134 -9.95 -12.09 -4.69
N ARG A 135 -10.81 -12.92 -4.10
CA ARG A 135 -11.92 -12.51 -3.23
C ARG A 135 -11.51 -12.60 -1.77
N SER A 136 -12.19 -11.86 -0.90
CA SER A 136 -11.93 -11.85 0.53
C SER A 136 -13.23 -11.77 1.32
N GLU A 137 -13.60 -12.89 1.97
CA GLU A 137 -14.76 -12.93 2.88
C GLU A 137 -14.58 -11.97 4.07
N VAL A 138 -13.34 -11.72 4.49
CA VAL A 138 -13.04 -10.80 5.58
C VAL A 138 -13.35 -9.36 5.16
N LEU A 139 -12.96 -8.96 3.95
CA LEU A 139 -13.34 -7.66 3.43
C LEU A 139 -14.85 -7.54 3.25
N ASP A 140 -15.50 -8.56 2.70
CA ASP A 140 -16.96 -8.57 2.52
C ASP A 140 -17.69 -8.43 3.86
N LYS A 141 -17.16 -9.05 4.93
CA LYS A 141 -17.67 -8.87 6.28
C LYS A 141 -17.50 -7.41 6.76
N TRP A 142 -16.33 -6.80 6.54
CA TRP A 142 -16.10 -5.39 6.91
C TRP A 142 -17.03 -4.45 6.15
N LEU A 143 -17.25 -4.69 4.84
CA LEU A 143 -18.16 -3.89 4.01
C LEU A 143 -19.63 -3.98 4.45
N SER A 144 -20.01 -5.07 5.13
CA SER A 144 -21.38 -5.31 5.63
C SER A 144 -21.59 -4.89 7.09
N GLU A 145 -20.57 -4.36 7.76
CA GLU A 145 -20.72 -3.85 9.14
C GLU A 145 -21.64 -2.63 9.17
N PRO A 146 -22.42 -2.41 10.26
CA PRO A 146 -23.24 -1.20 10.42
C PRO A 146 -22.43 0.11 10.33
N HIS A 147 -21.16 0.05 10.72
CA HIS A 147 -20.16 1.11 10.61
C HIS A 147 -18.98 0.61 9.78
N ALA A 148 -19.27 0.30 8.51
CA ALA A 148 -18.24 -0.13 7.57
C ALA A 148 -17.14 0.93 7.42
N PRO A 149 -15.84 0.53 7.29
CA PRO A 149 -14.79 1.50 7.05
C PRO A 149 -15.02 2.22 5.71
N THR A 150 -14.86 3.53 5.70
CA THR A 150 -14.91 4.30 4.45
C THR A 150 -13.68 3.99 3.59
N PHE A 151 -12.53 3.82 4.23
CA PHE A 151 -11.28 3.52 3.53
C PHE A 151 -10.65 2.25 4.09
N VAL A 152 -10.28 1.35 3.20
CA VAL A 152 -9.40 0.21 3.50
C VAL A 152 -8.13 0.42 2.70
N VAL A 153 -6.98 0.36 3.36
CA VAL A 153 -5.67 0.46 2.70
C VAL A 153 -4.90 -0.83 2.94
N ASN A 154 -4.42 -1.45 1.87
CA ASN A 154 -3.60 -2.65 1.97
C ASN A 154 -2.39 -2.64 1.04
N GLY A 155 -1.43 -3.55 1.28
CA GLY A 155 -0.21 -3.78 0.52
C GLY A 155 -0.22 -5.10 -0.24
N HIS A 156 0.89 -5.86 -0.15
CA HIS A 156 1.10 -7.21 -0.63
C HIS A 156 0.99 -7.41 -2.15
N MET A 157 0.16 -6.64 -2.83
CA MET A 157 -0.05 -6.77 -4.28
C MET A 157 0.98 -6.04 -5.13
N HIS A 158 1.76 -5.14 -4.55
CA HIS A 158 2.74 -4.27 -5.20
C HIS A 158 2.18 -3.36 -6.32
N PHE A 159 0.87 -3.32 -6.52
CA PHE A 159 0.22 -2.41 -7.45
C PHE A 159 -0.50 -1.28 -6.68
N ARG A 160 -0.42 -0.07 -7.19
CA ARG A 160 -1.18 1.07 -6.67
C ARG A 160 -2.49 1.18 -7.44
N THR A 161 -3.59 0.83 -6.78
CA THR A 161 -4.92 0.84 -7.40
C THR A 161 -5.97 1.32 -6.44
N LEU A 162 -7.07 1.81 -7.00
CA LEU A 162 -8.29 2.15 -6.31
C LEU A 162 -9.40 1.20 -6.76
N ILE A 163 -10.04 0.53 -5.81
CA ILE A 163 -11.19 -0.35 -6.04
C ILE A 163 -12.38 0.24 -5.30
N ASP A 164 -13.44 0.55 -6.05
CA ASP A 164 -14.63 1.20 -5.51
C ASP A 164 -15.66 0.17 -5.06
N PHE A 165 -16.12 0.32 -3.83
CA PHE A 165 -17.33 -0.31 -3.32
C PHE A 165 -18.42 0.74 -3.11
N GLU A 166 -19.67 0.32 -2.88
CA GLU A 166 -20.81 1.24 -2.75
C GLU A 166 -20.57 2.36 -1.74
N HIS A 167 -20.05 1.99 -0.55
CA HIS A 167 -19.82 2.91 0.56
C HIS A 167 -18.38 2.96 1.03
N SER A 168 -17.47 2.25 0.36
CA SER A 168 -16.08 2.11 0.79
C SER A 168 -15.12 2.13 -0.39
N TYR A 169 -13.86 2.41 -0.11
CA TYR A 169 -12.77 2.40 -1.08
C TYR A 169 -11.65 1.48 -0.59
N LEU A 170 -11.20 0.56 -1.43
CA LEU A 170 -9.97 -0.19 -1.17
C LEU A 170 -8.83 0.43 -1.98
N ILE A 171 -7.79 0.88 -1.29
CA ILE A 171 -6.57 1.45 -1.87
C ILE A 171 -5.44 0.45 -1.69
N ASN A 172 -4.99 -0.16 -2.79
CA ASN A 172 -3.76 -0.93 -2.76
C ASN A 172 -2.58 0.05 -2.82
N ALA A 173 -1.73 0.04 -1.81
CA ALA A 173 -0.68 1.04 -1.61
C ALA A 173 0.51 0.90 -2.58
N GLY A 174 0.70 -0.28 -3.17
CA GLY A 174 1.82 -0.59 -4.04
C GLY A 174 3.11 -0.90 -3.29
N THR A 175 4.24 -0.44 -3.78
CA THR A 175 5.55 -0.75 -3.22
C THR A 175 6.56 0.37 -3.50
N LEU A 176 7.62 0.42 -2.71
CA LEU A 176 8.81 1.23 -3.00
C LEU A 176 9.83 0.51 -3.90
N LYS A 177 9.59 -0.77 -4.23
CA LYS A 177 10.51 -1.61 -4.97
C LYS A 177 10.30 -1.53 -6.49
N GLY A 178 11.40 -1.59 -7.24
CA GLY A 178 11.37 -1.73 -8.70
C GLY A 178 10.86 -0.49 -9.45
N ARG A 179 10.45 -0.68 -10.70
CA ARG A 179 10.03 0.39 -11.62
C ARG A 179 8.70 1.06 -11.24
N TRP A 180 7.88 0.39 -10.43
CA TRP A 180 6.58 0.88 -9.98
C TRP A 180 6.62 1.59 -8.63
N ALA A 181 7.84 1.84 -8.13
CA ALA A 181 8.04 2.53 -6.88
C ALA A 181 7.26 3.85 -6.80
N GLY A 182 6.53 4.02 -5.74
CA GLY A 182 5.74 5.24 -5.56
C GLY A 182 4.88 5.24 -4.31
N ILE A 183 4.19 6.34 -4.15
CA ILE A 183 3.35 6.65 -3.01
C ILE A 183 1.98 7.15 -3.47
N THR A 184 1.05 7.20 -2.55
CA THR A 184 -0.30 7.71 -2.78
C THR A 184 -0.61 8.78 -1.74
N VAL A 185 -1.37 9.80 -2.13
CA VAL A 185 -1.97 10.77 -1.20
C VAL A 185 -3.49 10.61 -1.29
N LEU A 186 -4.11 10.33 -0.15
CA LEU A 186 -5.55 10.41 0.05
C LEU A 186 -5.87 11.77 0.65
N ASP A 187 -6.49 12.64 -0.13
CA ASP A 187 -6.98 13.94 0.30
C ASP A 187 -8.50 13.85 0.51
N ILE A 188 -8.89 13.70 1.77
CA ILE A 188 -10.29 13.49 2.16
C ILE A 188 -11.08 14.79 2.02
N ALA A 189 -10.44 15.93 2.30
CA ALA A 189 -11.08 17.24 2.16
C ALA A 189 -11.36 17.60 0.69
N ALA A 190 -10.41 17.30 -0.20
CA ALA A 190 -10.57 17.47 -1.63
C ALA A 190 -11.34 16.32 -2.30
N ARG A 191 -11.66 15.25 -1.57
CA ARG A 191 -12.31 14.02 -2.10
C ARG A 191 -11.53 13.41 -3.26
N GLU A 192 -10.21 13.24 -3.09
CA GLU A 192 -9.31 12.79 -4.14
C GLU A 192 -8.29 11.75 -3.64
N VAL A 193 -7.90 10.85 -4.54
CA VAL A 193 -6.76 9.95 -4.37
C VAL A 193 -5.78 10.19 -5.51
N ALA A 194 -4.53 10.50 -5.19
CA ALA A 194 -3.50 10.81 -6.19
C ALA A 194 -2.27 9.91 -6.03
N GLY A 195 -1.78 9.37 -7.13
CA GLY A 195 -0.56 8.59 -7.20
C GLY A 195 0.66 9.42 -7.59
N PHE A 196 1.83 9.03 -7.07
CA PHE A 196 3.11 9.68 -7.37
C PHE A 196 4.19 8.60 -7.53
N ASN A 197 4.94 8.65 -8.64
CA ASN A 197 6.08 7.78 -8.85
C ASN A 197 7.36 8.38 -8.27
N LEU A 198 8.15 7.55 -7.62
CA LEU A 198 9.48 7.89 -7.15
C LEU A 198 10.48 7.54 -8.24
N GLN A 199 11.19 8.55 -8.73
CA GLN A 199 12.22 8.36 -9.77
C GLN A 199 13.62 8.27 -9.14
N ASP A 200 14.49 7.52 -9.80
CA ASP A 200 15.90 7.55 -9.49
C ASP A 200 16.41 8.99 -9.71
N GLY A 201 17.23 9.49 -8.79
CA GLY A 201 17.65 10.90 -8.79
C GLY A 201 16.81 11.84 -7.94
N GLY A 202 15.79 11.33 -7.24
CA GLY A 202 15.09 12.05 -6.17
C GLY A 202 13.81 12.78 -6.60
N ALA A 203 13.44 12.78 -7.88
CA ALA A 203 12.20 13.40 -8.33
C ALA A 203 10.97 12.59 -7.93
N VAL A 204 9.89 13.27 -7.53
CA VAL A 204 8.56 12.69 -7.29
C VAL A 204 7.60 13.25 -8.33
N VAL A 205 7.04 12.37 -9.16
CA VAL A 205 6.25 12.75 -10.33
C VAL A 205 4.80 12.31 -10.15
N ALA A 206 3.87 13.25 -10.24
CA ALA A 206 2.44 12.95 -10.21
C ALA A 206 2.05 12.03 -11.39
N THR A 207 1.17 11.08 -11.12
CA THR A 207 0.70 10.11 -12.11
C THR A 207 -0.79 10.29 -12.37
N GLN A 208 -1.62 9.47 -11.78
CA GLN A 208 -3.07 9.51 -11.91
C GLN A 208 -3.72 10.08 -10.65
N LYS A 209 -4.80 10.80 -10.85
CA LYS A 209 -5.64 11.34 -9.80
C LYS A 209 -7.10 10.93 -10.06
N PHE A 210 -7.77 10.46 -9.02
CA PHE A 210 -9.15 10.02 -9.07
C PHE A 210 -9.99 10.78 -8.06
N SER A 211 -11.13 11.31 -8.50
CA SER A 211 -12.15 11.83 -7.60
C SER A 211 -12.84 10.68 -6.87
N LEU A 212 -13.12 10.85 -5.59
CA LEU A 212 -13.93 9.91 -4.82
C LEU A 212 -15.44 10.11 -5.09
N ASP A 213 -15.85 11.29 -5.57
CA ASP A 213 -17.25 11.61 -5.86
C ASP A 213 -17.62 11.26 -7.29
N ASP A 214 -16.78 11.61 -8.27
CA ASP A 214 -16.98 11.21 -9.66
C ASP A 214 -16.38 9.81 -9.90
N ARG A 215 -17.27 8.82 -10.00
CA ARG A 215 -16.95 7.41 -10.22
C ARG A 215 -17.53 6.88 -11.53
N THR A 216 -17.91 7.76 -12.45
CA THR A 216 -18.62 7.41 -13.69
C THR A 216 -17.84 6.46 -14.58
N ASP A 217 -16.50 6.57 -14.59
CA ASP A 217 -15.61 5.73 -15.40
C ASP A 217 -15.11 4.49 -14.65
N ARG A 218 -15.56 4.27 -13.41
CA ARG A 218 -15.11 3.17 -12.56
C ARG A 218 -16.23 2.22 -12.21
N ARG A 219 -15.88 0.96 -12.13
CA ARG A 219 -16.81 -0.08 -11.69
C ARG A 219 -16.94 -0.06 -10.18
N ILE A 220 -18.16 0.01 -9.70
CA ILE A 220 -18.50 -0.04 -8.28
C ILE A 220 -19.00 -1.45 -7.95
N TRP A 221 -18.44 -2.04 -6.89
CA TRP A 221 -18.76 -3.37 -6.43
C TRP A 221 -19.58 -3.31 -5.14
N ASN A 222 -20.46 -4.26 -4.90
CA ASN A 222 -21.13 -4.41 -3.60
C ASN A 222 -20.31 -5.27 -2.63
N SER A 223 -19.54 -6.22 -3.16
CA SER A 223 -18.66 -7.12 -2.40
C SER A 223 -17.61 -7.74 -3.31
N THR A 224 -16.59 -8.40 -2.74
CA THR A 224 -15.59 -9.13 -3.53
C THR A 224 -16.16 -10.40 -4.17
N ALA A 225 -17.26 -10.93 -3.65
CA ALA A 225 -17.97 -12.06 -4.26
C ALA A 225 -18.45 -11.74 -5.69
N ALA A 226 -18.73 -10.48 -5.98
CA ALA A 226 -19.15 -10.00 -7.30
C ALA A 226 -18.00 -9.86 -8.33
N PHE A 227 -16.74 -10.01 -7.94
CA PHE A 227 -15.60 -9.95 -8.85
C PHE A 227 -15.68 -11.00 -9.94
N ASP A 228 -15.52 -10.61 -11.21
CA ASP A 228 -15.77 -11.45 -12.38
C ASP A 228 -14.61 -11.54 -13.38
N GLY A 229 -13.46 -10.96 -13.06
CA GLY A 229 -12.28 -10.99 -13.94
C GLY A 229 -12.34 -10.02 -15.12
N ARG A 230 -13.28 -9.08 -15.12
CA ARG A 230 -13.47 -8.11 -16.22
C ARG A 230 -13.28 -6.67 -15.74
N TRP A 231 -12.34 -6.46 -14.83
CA TRP A 231 -12.07 -5.14 -14.30
C TRP A 231 -11.08 -4.38 -15.16
N ARG A 232 -11.40 -3.15 -15.53
CA ARG A 232 -10.41 -2.19 -16.01
C ARG A 232 -9.77 -1.56 -14.79
N ALA A 233 -8.54 -1.98 -14.49
CA ALA A 233 -7.85 -1.58 -13.28
C ALA A 233 -7.71 -0.05 -13.18
N THR A 234 -8.20 0.52 -12.10
CA THR A 234 -8.00 1.93 -11.74
C THR A 234 -6.60 2.08 -11.15
N SER A 235 -5.62 2.24 -12.02
CA SER A 235 -4.20 2.24 -11.67
C SER A 235 -3.69 3.64 -11.38
N MET A 236 -2.97 3.81 -10.27
CA MET A 236 -2.26 5.04 -9.90
C MET A 236 -0.80 5.06 -10.37
N HIS A 237 -0.43 4.20 -11.32
CA HIS A 237 0.82 4.28 -12.06
C HIS A 237 0.68 5.18 -13.29
N GLN A 238 1.77 5.42 -14.03
CA GLN A 238 1.69 6.16 -15.30
C GLN A 238 0.74 5.48 -16.30
N PRO A 239 0.05 6.24 -17.17
CA PRO A 239 -0.82 5.67 -18.19
C PRO A 239 -0.06 4.69 -19.08
N MET A 240 -0.69 3.56 -19.43
CA MET A 240 -0.10 2.53 -20.33
C MET A 240 0.27 3.03 -21.72
N GLN A 241 -0.13 4.22 -22.15
CA GLN A 241 0.17 4.79 -23.46
C GLN A 241 1.65 5.10 -23.73
N GLN A 242 2.50 5.16 -22.67
CA GLN A 242 3.96 5.30 -22.85
C GLN A 242 4.73 3.97 -22.84
N MET A 243 4.04 2.83 -22.69
CA MET A 243 4.68 1.50 -22.62
C MET A 243 4.70 0.75 -23.96
N GLY A 244 4.34 1.41 -25.06
CA GLY A 244 4.17 0.77 -26.38
C GLY A 244 5.45 0.35 -27.11
N ASN A 245 6.65 0.67 -26.62
CA ASN A 245 7.89 0.43 -27.38
C ASN A 245 9.04 -0.28 -26.62
N GLU A 246 8.85 -0.78 -25.40
CA GLU A 246 9.93 -1.46 -24.67
C GLU A 246 9.63 -2.90 -24.23
N ALA A 247 8.56 -3.51 -24.70
CA ALA A 247 8.18 -4.86 -24.30
C ALA A 247 8.65 -5.95 -25.30
N VAL A 248 9.80 -5.78 -25.93
CA VAL A 248 10.49 -6.89 -26.64
C VAL A 248 11.98 -6.75 -26.36
N ASN A 249 12.45 -7.34 -25.28
CA ASN A 249 13.77 -7.94 -25.10
C ASN A 249 14.05 -8.16 -23.59
N HIS A 250 13.92 -9.39 -23.22
CA HIS A 250 14.51 -10.26 -22.20
C HIS A 250 13.49 -11.16 -21.52
#